data_60ac358239eee12c2d6c775d7cad51aa
#
_entry.id   60ac358239eee12c2d6c775d7cad51aa
#
_cell.length_a   1.000
_cell.length_b   1.000
_cell.length_c   1.000
_cell.angle_alpha   90.00
_cell.angle_beta   90.00
_cell.angle_gamma   90.00
#
_symmetry.space_group_name_H-M   'P 1'
#
loop_
_entity.id
_entity.type
_entity.pdbx_description
1 polymer ?
#
loop_
_entity_poly.entity_id
_entity_poly.type
_entity_poly.pdbx_seq_one_letter_code
_entity_poly.pdbx_strand_id
1 'polypeptide(L)'
;HPIVTEVLEESSESMDIIGFNYLTGRHLLEGELHPNKCVLGTETFPADIARLWKVVNSSKRVLGDFTWTGYDYLGEAGCGIFYYDGKSNFGSNYPDRTAYIGDIDLAGYRRPVSFLREIVYGLRKEPYIAVERVDKYGKKCSKTPWMLKDNIASWTWRGYEGKPAVVDVYSDAQEVELFLNGKSLGRKAAGEAHGFTASFETCYEPGVLEAVNYQDGRETGRHLLCTAGEEVLLHVAADQKELRADGEDLCFLTMHLCDAKGTPDLYGKRRIHIEVEGAGTLAAFGNADPQSVESYDAPCWETYDGYALAAVRAGGEKGEISVTIWMEGQEEQRQKILIPVNEK
;
A
#
# COMPACT_ATOMS: atom_id res chain seq x y z
N HIS A 1 -34.28 3.69 -4.00
CA HIS A 1 -35.25 4.79 -3.97
C HIS A 1 -35.81 4.96 -5.41
N PRO A 2 -37.16 5.06 -5.62
CA PRO A 2 -37.79 5.09 -6.97
C PRO A 2 -37.19 6.17 -7.91
N ILE A 3 -36.98 7.37 -7.41
CA ILE A 3 -36.41 8.49 -8.19
C ILE A 3 -35.01 8.17 -8.75
N VAL A 4 -34.18 7.51 -7.95
CA VAL A 4 -32.81 7.12 -8.41
C VAL A 4 -32.90 6.08 -9.53
N THR A 5 -33.89 5.19 -9.49
CA THR A 5 -34.10 4.16 -10.51
C THR A 5 -34.49 4.78 -11.84
N GLU A 6 -35.48 5.68 -11.87
CA GLU A 6 -35.94 6.34 -13.10
C GLU A 6 -34.83 7.14 -13.81
N VAL A 7 -34.05 7.93 -13.05
CA VAL A 7 -32.95 8.73 -13.62
C VAL A 7 -31.85 7.83 -14.19
N LEU A 8 -31.55 6.71 -13.52
CA LEU A 8 -30.53 5.76 -13.99
C LEU A 8 -31.00 5.02 -15.26
N GLU A 9 -32.26 4.66 -15.39
CA GLU A 9 -32.80 4.00 -16.59
C GLU A 9 -32.64 4.89 -17.82
N GLU A 10 -33.03 6.16 -17.76
CA GLU A 10 -32.88 7.10 -18.86
C GLU A 10 -31.42 7.30 -19.28
N SER A 11 -30.51 7.45 -18.30
CA SER A 11 -29.08 7.59 -18.57
C SER A 11 -28.48 6.30 -19.16
N SER A 12 -28.94 5.14 -18.70
CA SER A 12 -28.43 3.85 -19.13
C SER A 12 -28.81 3.51 -20.56
N GLU A 13 -29.93 4.05 -21.08
CA GLU A 13 -30.38 3.77 -22.45
C GLU A 13 -29.37 4.21 -23.52
N SER A 14 -28.66 5.31 -23.28
CA SER A 14 -27.69 5.89 -24.22
C SER A 14 -26.29 5.28 -24.16
N MET A 15 -25.99 4.39 -23.20
CA MET A 15 -24.65 3.84 -22.96
C MET A 15 -24.58 2.37 -23.40
N ASP A 16 -23.47 1.95 -24.01
CA ASP A 16 -23.15 0.53 -24.26
C ASP A 16 -22.63 -0.16 -23.02
N ILE A 17 -21.88 0.57 -22.19
CA ILE A 17 -21.37 0.12 -20.89
C ILE A 17 -21.90 1.06 -19.81
N ILE A 18 -22.63 0.51 -18.83
CA ILE A 18 -23.21 1.26 -17.73
C ILE A 18 -22.20 1.29 -16.58
N GLY A 19 -21.68 2.47 -16.26
CA GLY A 19 -20.71 2.69 -15.17
C GLY A 19 -21.39 3.19 -13.89
N PHE A 20 -20.98 2.65 -12.74
CA PHE A 20 -21.46 3.09 -11.43
C PHE A 20 -20.33 3.42 -10.47
N ASN A 21 -20.36 4.63 -9.88
CA ASN A 21 -19.57 4.95 -8.71
C ASN A 21 -20.32 4.46 -7.46
N TYR A 22 -19.73 3.50 -6.73
CA TYR A 22 -20.18 2.97 -5.43
C TYR A 22 -21.52 2.23 -5.38
N LEU A 23 -22.38 2.31 -6.37
CA LEU A 23 -23.67 1.62 -6.40
C LEU A 23 -23.54 0.11 -6.67
N THR A 24 -22.66 -0.56 -5.96
CA THR A 24 -22.26 -1.94 -6.20
C THR A 24 -23.40 -2.96 -6.08
N GLY A 25 -24.45 -2.65 -5.31
CA GLY A 25 -25.68 -3.47 -5.23
C GLY A 25 -26.47 -3.52 -6.54
N ARG A 26 -26.25 -2.58 -7.46
CA ARG A 26 -26.93 -2.53 -8.75
C ARG A 26 -26.26 -3.33 -9.86
N HIS A 27 -25.00 -3.73 -9.71
CA HIS A 27 -24.25 -4.36 -10.81
C HIS A 27 -24.96 -5.57 -11.42
N LEU A 28 -25.49 -6.47 -10.59
CA LEU A 28 -26.24 -7.63 -11.09
C LEU A 28 -27.61 -7.22 -11.63
N LEU A 29 -28.32 -6.34 -10.93
CA LEU A 29 -29.66 -5.87 -11.31
C LEU A 29 -29.65 -5.19 -12.68
N GLU A 30 -28.69 -4.31 -12.94
CA GLU A 30 -28.56 -3.64 -14.24
C GLU A 30 -28.26 -4.62 -15.39
N GLY A 31 -27.49 -5.70 -15.12
CA GLY A 31 -27.29 -6.77 -16.07
C GLY A 31 -28.59 -7.53 -16.43
N GLU A 32 -29.57 -7.57 -15.54
CA GLU A 32 -30.90 -8.12 -15.80
C GLU A 32 -31.83 -7.14 -16.52
N LEU A 33 -31.84 -5.88 -16.09
CA LEU A 33 -32.68 -4.81 -16.68
C LEU A 33 -32.24 -4.46 -18.10
N HIS A 34 -30.94 -4.48 -18.38
CA HIS A 34 -30.36 -4.13 -19.65
C HIS A 34 -29.57 -5.32 -20.26
N PRO A 35 -30.23 -6.39 -20.74
CA PRO A 35 -29.58 -7.65 -21.12
C PRO A 35 -28.60 -7.53 -22.31
N ASN A 36 -28.61 -6.45 -23.05
CA ASN A 36 -27.70 -6.20 -24.17
C ASN A 36 -26.53 -5.28 -23.82
N LYS A 37 -26.39 -4.89 -22.56
CA LYS A 37 -25.35 -3.96 -22.08
C LYS A 37 -24.42 -4.63 -21.08
N CYS A 38 -23.23 -4.08 -20.97
CA CYS A 38 -22.28 -4.46 -19.92
C CYS A 38 -22.37 -3.47 -18.76
N VAL A 39 -21.93 -3.91 -17.59
CA VAL A 39 -21.89 -3.12 -16.36
C VAL A 39 -20.46 -3.06 -15.84
N LEU A 40 -20.04 -1.91 -15.35
CA LEU A 40 -18.71 -1.67 -14.79
C LEU A 40 -18.81 -0.87 -13.50
N GLY A 41 -18.11 -1.28 -12.46
CA GLY A 41 -17.87 -0.45 -11.28
C GLY A 41 -16.82 0.61 -11.61
N THR A 42 -17.21 1.85 -11.86
CA THR A 42 -16.28 2.93 -12.21
C THR A 42 -15.56 3.51 -11.01
N GLU A 43 -16.14 3.37 -9.82
CA GLU A 43 -15.48 3.58 -8.53
C GLU A 43 -16.07 2.64 -7.48
N THR A 44 -15.20 1.94 -6.73
CA THR A 44 -15.62 0.97 -5.71
C THR A 44 -14.78 1.10 -4.44
N PHE A 45 -15.33 0.64 -3.31
CA PHE A 45 -14.61 0.66 -2.05
C PHE A 45 -13.62 -0.50 -1.92
N PRO A 46 -12.40 -0.28 -1.38
CA PRO A 46 -11.43 -1.35 -1.13
C PRO A 46 -11.99 -2.47 -0.24
N ALA A 47 -12.85 -2.17 0.70
CA ALA A 47 -13.48 -3.17 1.57
C ALA A 47 -14.43 -4.14 0.82
N ASP A 48 -14.87 -3.78 -0.38
CA ASP A 48 -15.77 -4.58 -1.22
C ASP A 48 -15.06 -5.57 -2.16
N ILE A 49 -13.74 -5.61 -2.19
CA ILE A 49 -12.92 -6.40 -3.14
C ILE A 49 -13.45 -7.83 -3.31
N ALA A 50 -13.58 -8.59 -2.22
CA ALA A 50 -13.99 -10.00 -2.27
C ALA A 50 -15.42 -10.15 -2.83
N ARG A 51 -16.34 -9.30 -2.37
CA ARG A 51 -17.75 -9.32 -2.81
C ARG A 51 -17.88 -8.96 -4.27
N LEU A 52 -17.17 -7.94 -4.74
CA LEU A 52 -17.23 -7.49 -6.13
C LEU A 52 -16.60 -8.51 -7.08
N TRP A 53 -15.48 -9.11 -6.70
CA TRP A 53 -14.85 -10.16 -7.51
C TRP A 53 -15.78 -11.37 -7.67
N LYS A 54 -16.54 -11.74 -6.64
CA LYS A 54 -17.59 -12.75 -6.74
C LYS A 54 -18.68 -12.36 -7.72
N VAL A 55 -19.13 -11.10 -7.72
CA VAL A 55 -20.13 -10.58 -8.66
C VAL A 55 -19.60 -10.65 -10.10
N VAL A 56 -18.36 -10.20 -10.34
CA VAL A 56 -17.70 -10.27 -11.65
C VAL A 56 -17.65 -11.72 -12.16
N ASN A 57 -17.22 -12.66 -11.33
CA ASN A 57 -17.12 -14.08 -11.71
C ASN A 57 -18.47 -14.75 -11.91
N SER A 58 -19.55 -14.25 -11.31
CA SER A 58 -20.89 -14.84 -11.42
C SER A 58 -21.70 -14.34 -12.61
N SER A 59 -21.28 -13.26 -13.25
CA SER A 59 -22.03 -12.61 -14.33
C SER A 59 -21.16 -12.35 -15.58
N LYS A 60 -21.66 -12.76 -16.74
CA LYS A 60 -21.02 -12.45 -18.03
C LYS A 60 -21.17 -10.98 -18.46
N ARG A 61 -21.93 -10.20 -17.72
CA ARG A 61 -22.26 -8.80 -18.04
C ARG A 61 -21.51 -7.81 -17.18
N VAL A 62 -21.10 -8.20 -15.99
CA VAL A 62 -20.27 -7.36 -15.11
C VAL A 62 -18.82 -7.55 -15.51
N LEU A 63 -18.23 -6.52 -16.14
CA LEU A 63 -16.88 -6.59 -16.70
C LEU A 63 -15.79 -6.53 -15.65
N GLY A 64 -16.04 -5.82 -14.56
CA GLY A 64 -15.05 -5.60 -13.50
C GLY A 64 -15.39 -4.38 -12.67
N ASP A 65 -14.37 -3.92 -11.93
CA ASP A 65 -14.47 -2.69 -11.14
C ASP A 65 -13.12 -1.97 -11.08
N PHE A 66 -13.18 -0.65 -10.87
CA PHE A 66 -12.05 0.19 -10.54
C PHE A 66 -12.17 0.62 -9.08
N THR A 67 -11.20 0.25 -8.27
CA THR A 67 -11.17 0.73 -6.87
C THR A 67 -10.84 2.21 -6.81
N TRP A 68 -11.47 2.94 -5.92
CA TRP A 68 -11.04 4.27 -5.58
C TRP A 68 -10.29 4.23 -4.24
N THR A 69 -8.93 4.24 -4.30
CA THR A 69 -8.16 4.41 -5.52
C THR A 69 -6.98 3.43 -5.56
N GLY A 70 -6.36 3.26 -6.74
CA GLY A 70 -5.15 2.44 -6.88
C GLY A 70 -3.91 3.09 -6.26
N TYR A 71 -3.78 4.42 -6.37
CA TYR A 71 -2.69 5.24 -5.81
C TYR A 71 -3.23 6.33 -4.89
N ASP A 72 -2.49 6.64 -3.83
CA ASP A 72 -2.68 7.91 -3.12
C ASP A 72 -2.40 9.08 -4.05
N TYR A 73 -3.01 10.20 -3.79
CA TYR A 73 -2.82 11.40 -4.60
C TYR A 73 -2.88 12.68 -3.78
N LEU A 74 -2.24 13.73 -4.29
CA LEU A 74 -2.37 15.08 -3.75
C LEU A 74 -3.73 15.65 -4.11
N GLY A 75 -4.50 16.04 -3.13
CA GLY A 75 -5.90 16.48 -3.25
C GLY A 75 -6.81 15.67 -2.36
N GLU A 76 -8.09 16.07 -2.23
CA GLU A 76 -9.06 15.52 -1.28
C GLU A 76 -8.43 15.28 0.12
N ALA A 77 -7.68 16.28 0.57
CA ALA A 77 -6.84 16.22 1.76
C ALA A 77 -7.61 15.73 2.98
N GLY A 78 -7.07 14.71 3.65
CA GLY A 78 -7.68 14.07 4.80
C GLY A 78 -8.61 12.90 4.47
N CYS A 79 -8.91 12.62 3.20
CA CYS A 79 -9.67 11.44 2.82
C CYS A 79 -8.87 10.17 3.14
N GLY A 80 -9.41 9.31 4.02
CA GLY A 80 -8.82 8.02 4.36
C GLY A 80 -7.63 8.06 5.33
N ILE A 81 -7.28 9.20 5.88
CA ILE A 81 -6.27 9.27 6.95
C ILE A 81 -6.83 8.63 8.23
N PHE A 82 -6.04 7.76 8.84
CA PHE A 82 -6.37 7.12 10.11
C PHE A 82 -6.14 8.07 11.29
N TYR A 83 -7.15 8.89 11.62
CA TYR A 83 -7.07 9.80 12.76
C TYR A 83 -7.38 9.08 14.07
N TYR A 84 -6.45 9.16 15.01
CA TYR A 84 -6.56 8.65 16.38
C TYR A 84 -6.74 9.76 17.42
N ASP A 85 -6.82 11.00 16.99
CA ASP A 85 -6.93 12.22 17.80
C ASP A 85 -8.35 12.84 17.81
N GLY A 86 -9.32 12.12 17.23
CA GLY A 86 -10.72 12.57 17.18
C GLY A 86 -11.07 13.45 15.98
N LYS A 87 -10.11 13.80 15.11
CA LYS A 87 -10.38 14.48 13.85
C LYS A 87 -11.26 13.60 12.95
N SER A 88 -12.01 14.24 12.06
CA SER A 88 -12.85 13.55 11.07
C SER A 88 -12.18 13.54 9.70
N ASN A 89 -12.42 12.47 8.96
CA ASN A 89 -12.08 12.39 7.54
C ASN A 89 -12.83 13.49 6.76
N PHE A 90 -12.28 13.91 5.61
CA PHE A 90 -12.76 15.00 4.78
C PHE A 90 -12.82 16.38 5.47
N GLY A 91 -12.22 16.51 6.65
CA GLY A 91 -12.17 17.77 7.39
C GLY A 91 -11.16 18.76 6.82
N SER A 92 -10.32 18.35 5.87
CA SER A 92 -9.21 19.15 5.33
C SER A 92 -8.40 19.82 6.44
N ASN A 93 -8.10 19.04 7.49
CA ASN A 93 -7.41 19.54 8.66
C ASN A 93 -5.94 19.81 8.30
N TYR A 94 -5.46 21.05 8.48
CA TYR A 94 -4.03 21.29 8.33
C TYR A 94 -3.24 20.39 9.32
N PRO A 95 -2.18 19.69 8.91
CA PRO A 95 -1.46 19.77 7.64
C PRO A 95 -1.82 18.67 6.59
N ASP A 96 -3.04 18.15 6.58
CA ASP A 96 -3.46 17.14 5.60
C ASP A 96 -3.22 17.63 4.17
N ARG A 97 -2.69 16.77 3.30
CA ARG A 97 -2.41 17.12 1.90
C ARG A 97 -2.73 16.04 0.88
N THR A 98 -2.98 14.82 1.32
CA THR A 98 -3.26 13.68 0.43
C THR A 98 -4.60 13.05 0.72
N ALA A 99 -5.17 12.36 -0.28
CA ALA A 99 -6.04 11.23 -0.09
C ALA A 99 -5.17 9.99 0.19
N TYR A 100 -5.44 9.31 1.33
CA TYR A 100 -4.63 8.21 1.86
C TYR A 100 -5.42 6.89 1.79
N ILE A 101 -5.89 6.55 0.58
CA ILE A 101 -6.83 5.44 0.32
C ILE A 101 -6.35 4.48 -0.77
N GLY A 102 -5.16 4.70 -1.33
CA GLY A 102 -4.60 3.90 -2.40
C GLY A 102 -4.16 2.51 -1.95
N ASP A 103 -4.23 1.54 -2.83
CA ASP A 103 -3.53 0.26 -2.71
C ASP A 103 -2.00 0.46 -2.69
N ILE A 104 -1.54 1.54 -3.33
CA ILE A 104 -0.15 1.98 -3.41
C ILE A 104 -0.08 3.39 -2.83
N ASP A 105 0.90 3.64 -1.99
CA ASP A 105 1.09 4.95 -1.39
C ASP A 105 1.78 5.96 -2.33
N LEU A 106 1.88 7.21 -1.88
CA LEU A 106 2.45 8.30 -2.69
C LEU A 106 3.94 8.09 -3.04
N ALA A 107 4.67 7.29 -2.26
CA ALA A 107 6.05 6.92 -2.51
C ALA A 107 6.20 5.64 -3.37
N GLY A 108 5.10 5.06 -3.86
CA GLY A 108 5.10 3.89 -4.73
C GLY A 108 5.12 2.56 -3.99
N TYR A 109 5.01 2.54 -2.66
CA TYR A 109 5.00 1.29 -1.89
C TYR A 109 3.60 0.73 -1.75
N ARG A 110 3.53 -0.59 -1.87
CA ARG A 110 2.27 -1.34 -1.82
C ARG A 110 1.82 -1.54 -0.38
N ARG A 111 0.58 -1.16 -0.09
CA ARG A 111 -0.06 -1.44 1.19
C ARG A 111 -0.61 -2.87 1.26
N PRO A 112 -0.85 -3.41 2.47
CA PRO A 112 -1.42 -4.76 2.64
C PRO A 112 -2.71 -5.00 1.85
N VAL A 113 -3.56 -4.00 1.65
CA VAL A 113 -4.78 -4.08 0.85
C VAL A 113 -4.53 -4.53 -0.59
N SER A 114 -3.40 -4.13 -1.19
CA SER A 114 -3.03 -4.55 -2.55
C SER A 114 -2.73 -6.06 -2.64
N PHE A 115 -2.20 -6.64 -1.56
CA PHE A 115 -1.92 -8.08 -1.47
C PHE A 115 -3.21 -8.87 -1.18
N LEU A 116 -4.16 -8.31 -0.42
CA LEU A 116 -5.50 -8.87 -0.31
C LEU A 116 -6.16 -8.95 -1.69
N ARG A 117 -6.03 -7.92 -2.52
CA ARG A 117 -6.54 -7.89 -3.91
C ARG A 117 -5.92 -9.01 -4.76
N GLU A 118 -4.59 -9.19 -4.71
CA GLU A 118 -3.93 -10.30 -5.42
C GLU A 118 -4.46 -11.67 -5.00
N ILE A 119 -4.68 -11.88 -3.70
CA ILE A 119 -5.20 -13.13 -3.16
C ILE A 119 -6.63 -13.35 -3.65
N VAL A 120 -7.51 -12.35 -3.54
CA VAL A 120 -8.90 -12.43 -4.00
C VAL A 120 -8.98 -12.70 -5.49
N TYR A 121 -8.09 -12.11 -6.30
CA TYR A 121 -8.05 -12.32 -7.75
C TYR A 121 -7.33 -13.63 -8.16
N GLY A 122 -6.82 -14.39 -7.20
CA GLY A 122 -6.10 -15.64 -7.43
C GLY A 122 -4.70 -15.47 -8.04
N LEU A 123 -4.14 -14.26 -8.01
CA LEU A 123 -2.81 -13.93 -8.51
C LEU A 123 -1.69 -14.29 -7.52
N ARG A 124 -2.03 -14.43 -6.24
CA ARG A 124 -1.12 -14.82 -5.17
C ARG A 124 -1.66 -16.04 -4.42
N LYS A 125 -0.81 -17.05 -4.20
CA LYS A 125 -1.17 -18.29 -3.49
C LYS A 125 -0.59 -18.35 -2.07
N GLU A 126 0.54 -17.72 -1.84
CA GLU A 126 1.12 -17.60 -0.51
C GLU A 126 0.27 -16.68 0.37
N PRO A 127 0.16 -16.97 1.67
CA PRO A 127 -0.52 -16.08 2.60
C PRO A 127 0.21 -14.73 2.68
N TYR A 128 -0.45 -13.71 3.19
CA TYR A 128 0.17 -12.41 3.45
C TYR A 128 -0.17 -11.92 4.85
N ILE A 129 0.85 -11.64 5.64
CA ILE A 129 0.71 -11.15 7.03
C ILE A 129 0.64 -9.63 7.01
N ALA A 130 -0.37 -9.07 7.65
CA ALA A 130 -0.55 -7.66 7.92
C ALA A 130 -0.80 -7.42 9.40
N VAL A 131 -0.04 -6.54 10.03
CA VAL A 131 -0.10 -6.27 11.46
C VAL A 131 -0.74 -4.92 11.69
N GLU A 132 -1.84 -4.85 12.45
CA GLU A 132 -2.40 -3.57 12.89
C GLU A 132 -1.35 -2.83 13.74
N ARG A 133 -1.27 -1.51 13.61
CA ARG A 133 -0.23 -0.72 14.30
C ARG A 133 -0.30 -0.93 15.81
N VAL A 134 0.70 -1.60 16.37
CA VAL A 134 0.76 -1.98 17.80
C VAL A 134 0.74 -0.74 18.70
N ASP A 135 1.37 0.36 18.28
CA ASP A 135 1.36 1.65 18.98
C ASP A 135 -0.02 2.34 18.99
N LYS A 136 -0.95 1.86 18.18
CA LYS A 136 -2.35 2.35 18.10
C LYS A 136 -3.37 1.38 18.70
N TYR A 137 -2.93 0.25 19.24
CA TYR A 137 -3.84 -0.74 19.83
C TYR A 137 -4.81 -0.12 20.83
N GLY A 138 -6.09 -0.46 20.71
CA GLY A 138 -7.16 0.03 21.59
C GLY A 138 -7.56 1.50 21.39
N LYS A 139 -6.89 2.24 20.52
CA LYS A 139 -7.27 3.63 20.22
C LYS A 139 -8.41 3.66 19.22
N LYS A 140 -9.38 4.54 19.46
CA LYS A 140 -10.49 4.76 18.53
C LYS A 140 -9.96 5.51 17.29
N CYS A 141 -10.22 4.94 16.12
CA CYS A 141 -9.88 5.55 14.84
C CYS A 141 -11.13 6.05 14.12
N SER A 142 -11.06 7.22 13.48
CA SER A 142 -12.06 7.68 12.53
C SER A 142 -11.98 6.84 11.26
N LYS A 143 -13.12 6.33 10.76
CA LYS A 143 -13.19 5.46 9.58
C LYS A 143 -14.14 6.00 8.53
N THR A 144 -13.83 5.69 7.27
CA THR A 144 -14.69 5.91 6.11
C THR A 144 -14.77 4.62 5.29
N PRO A 145 -15.72 4.47 4.35
CA PRO A 145 -15.82 3.29 3.49
C PRO A 145 -14.59 3.05 2.60
N TRP A 146 -13.77 4.07 2.32
CA TRP A 146 -12.53 3.95 1.52
C TRP A 146 -11.36 3.33 2.29
N MET A 147 -11.49 3.21 3.62
CA MET A 147 -10.42 2.68 4.47
C MET A 147 -10.68 1.20 4.78
N LEU A 148 -9.68 0.35 4.60
CA LEU A 148 -9.75 -1.04 5.05
C LEU A 148 -9.30 -1.13 6.51
N LYS A 149 -7.99 -1.15 6.74
CA LYS A 149 -7.35 -1.22 8.07
C LYS A 149 -6.03 -0.47 8.07
N ASP A 150 -5.66 0.13 9.20
CA ASP A 150 -4.33 0.70 9.42
C ASP A 150 -3.37 -0.41 9.85
N ASN A 151 -2.95 -1.20 8.89
CA ASN A 151 -2.01 -2.29 9.08
C ASN A 151 -0.82 -2.19 8.11
N ILE A 152 0.31 -2.73 8.52
CA ILE A 152 1.55 -2.79 7.73
C ILE A 152 2.16 -4.19 7.81
N ALA A 153 3.00 -4.54 6.84
CA ALA A 153 3.73 -5.82 6.85
C ALA A 153 5.02 -5.70 7.67
N SER A 154 4.89 -5.49 8.97
CA SER A 154 6.01 -5.37 9.89
C SER A 154 5.80 -6.15 11.18
N TRP A 155 6.88 -6.78 11.67
CA TRP A 155 6.95 -7.34 13.01
C TRP A 155 8.10 -6.68 13.80
N THR A 156 8.29 -5.36 13.61
CA THR A 156 9.27 -4.54 14.31
C THR A 156 8.53 -3.41 15.04
N TRP A 157 8.39 -3.53 16.37
CA TRP A 157 7.66 -2.59 17.22
C TRP A 157 8.43 -2.30 18.49
N ARG A 158 9.61 -1.68 18.35
CA ARG A 158 10.53 -1.40 19.47
C ARG A 158 9.84 -0.58 20.57
N GLY A 159 9.97 -1.03 21.81
CA GLY A 159 9.35 -0.40 22.98
C GLY A 159 7.89 -0.82 23.23
N TYR A 160 7.36 -1.76 22.45
CA TYR A 160 6.02 -2.31 22.60
C TYR A 160 6.02 -3.81 22.95
N GLU A 161 7.16 -4.34 23.45
CA GLU A 161 7.28 -5.73 23.89
C GLU A 161 6.22 -6.06 24.94
N GLY A 162 5.54 -7.18 24.77
CA GLY A 162 4.44 -7.63 25.62
C GLY A 162 3.11 -6.89 25.44
N LYS A 163 3.03 -5.89 24.53
CA LYS A 163 1.77 -5.20 24.24
C LYS A 163 0.90 -6.02 23.29
N PRO A 164 -0.45 -5.91 23.41
CA PRO A 164 -1.36 -6.59 22.52
C PRO A 164 -1.13 -6.20 21.05
N ALA A 165 -1.22 -7.18 20.17
CA ALA A 165 -1.09 -7.04 18.72
C ALA A 165 -2.20 -7.81 18.00
N VAL A 166 -2.75 -7.23 16.93
CA VAL A 166 -3.69 -7.88 16.02
C VAL A 166 -2.98 -8.16 14.71
N VAL A 167 -3.04 -9.41 14.28
CA VAL A 167 -2.43 -9.89 13.05
C VAL A 167 -3.50 -10.41 12.13
N ASP A 168 -3.68 -9.80 10.97
CA ASP A 168 -4.48 -10.32 9.88
C ASP A 168 -3.58 -11.15 8.96
N VAL A 169 -4.08 -12.29 8.54
CA VAL A 169 -3.47 -13.09 7.49
C VAL A 169 -4.44 -13.18 6.33
N TYR A 170 -4.06 -12.63 5.21
CA TYR A 170 -4.82 -12.73 3.97
C TYR A 170 -4.46 -14.05 3.27
N SER A 171 -5.49 -14.81 2.86
CA SER A 171 -5.30 -16.13 2.27
C SER A 171 -6.53 -16.61 1.51
N ASP A 172 -6.33 -17.32 0.38
CA ASP A 172 -7.36 -18.07 -0.35
C ASP A 172 -7.48 -19.55 0.11
N ALA A 173 -6.61 -20.01 1.02
CA ALA A 173 -6.63 -21.36 1.55
C ALA A 173 -7.83 -21.59 2.50
N GLN A 174 -8.17 -22.86 2.74
CA GLN A 174 -9.23 -23.23 3.69
C GLN A 174 -8.92 -22.76 5.11
N GLU A 175 -7.66 -22.90 5.53
CA GLU A 175 -7.20 -22.55 6.86
C GLU A 175 -5.81 -21.92 6.85
N VAL A 176 -5.56 -21.09 7.85
CA VAL A 176 -4.24 -20.49 8.13
C VAL A 176 -3.86 -20.81 9.57
N GLU A 177 -2.63 -21.23 9.80
CA GLU A 177 -2.03 -21.31 11.13
C GLU A 177 -0.95 -20.23 11.27
N LEU A 178 -1.02 -19.50 12.39
CA LEU A 178 -0.05 -18.45 12.71
C LEU A 178 0.90 -18.94 13.80
N PHE A 179 2.20 -18.71 13.61
CA PHE A 179 3.25 -19.04 14.56
C PHE A 179 4.01 -17.80 14.98
N LEU A 180 4.36 -17.72 16.25
CA LEU A 180 5.29 -16.73 16.79
C LEU A 180 6.47 -17.47 17.43
N ASN A 181 7.68 -17.24 16.92
CA ASN A 181 8.90 -17.90 17.37
C ASN A 181 8.78 -19.44 17.40
N GLY A 182 8.12 -20.00 16.37
CA GLY A 182 7.88 -21.44 16.24
C GLY A 182 6.76 -22.00 17.11
N LYS A 183 6.13 -21.18 17.97
CA LYS A 183 4.97 -21.59 18.78
C LYS A 183 3.69 -21.24 18.05
N SER A 184 2.81 -22.22 17.84
CA SER A 184 1.49 -22.01 17.22
C SER A 184 0.62 -21.09 18.09
N LEU A 185 0.04 -20.07 17.47
CA LEU A 185 -1.01 -19.20 18.00
C LEU A 185 -2.42 -19.72 17.66
N GLY A 186 -2.49 -20.85 16.96
CA GLY A 186 -3.71 -21.52 16.55
C GLY A 186 -3.94 -21.46 15.04
N ARG A 187 -4.94 -22.25 14.61
CA ARG A 187 -5.38 -22.37 13.23
C ARG A 187 -6.79 -21.80 13.09
N LYS A 188 -7.01 -21.01 12.03
CA LYS A 188 -8.29 -20.38 11.74
C LYS A 188 -8.68 -20.57 10.29
N ALA A 189 -9.99 -20.66 10.04
CA ALA A 189 -10.53 -20.68 8.70
C ALA A 189 -10.25 -19.34 7.98
N ALA A 190 -10.00 -19.43 6.68
CA ALA A 190 -9.74 -18.32 5.77
C ALA A 190 -10.50 -18.54 4.45
N GLY A 191 -10.02 -18.01 3.33
CA GLY A 191 -10.63 -18.14 2.01
C GLY A 191 -11.91 -17.32 1.83
N GLU A 192 -12.63 -17.56 0.72
CA GLU A 192 -13.76 -16.74 0.28
C GLU A 192 -14.87 -16.64 1.34
N ALA A 193 -15.22 -17.73 2.01
CA ALA A 193 -16.27 -17.76 3.03
C ALA A 193 -15.96 -16.86 4.26
N HIS A 194 -14.70 -16.50 4.45
CA HIS A 194 -14.21 -15.67 5.55
C HIS A 194 -13.63 -14.34 5.06
N GLY A 195 -14.00 -13.91 3.84
CA GLY A 195 -13.49 -12.66 3.24
C GLY A 195 -11.99 -12.68 3.01
N PHE A 196 -11.41 -13.87 2.78
CA PHE A 196 -9.98 -14.10 2.57
C PHE A 196 -9.09 -13.61 3.72
N THR A 197 -9.62 -13.52 4.95
CA THR A 197 -8.89 -12.97 6.10
C THR A 197 -9.09 -13.84 7.34
N ALA A 198 -7.98 -14.22 7.98
CA ALA A 198 -7.97 -14.80 9.33
C ALA A 198 -7.28 -13.81 10.28
N SER A 199 -7.97 -13.38 11.35
CA SER A 199 -7.44 -12.43 12.34
C SER A 199 -7.04 -13.12 13.62
N PHE A 200 -5.84 -12.82 14.14
CA PHE A 200 -5.27 -13.37 15.36
C PHE A 200 -4.96 -12.26 16.35
N GLU A 201 -5.21 -12.52 17.62
CA GLU A 201 -4.78 -11.65 18.72
C GLU A 201 -3.63 -12.33 19.46
N THR A 202 -2.56 -11.57 19.74
CA THR A 202 -1.38 -12.02 20.46
C THR A 202 -0.76 -10.85 21.21
N CYS A 203 0.40 -11.08 21.84
CA CYS A 203 1.26 -10.00 22.31
C CYS A 203 2.48 -9.90 21.40
N TYR A 204 2.96 -8.67 21.18
CA TYR A 204 4.19 -8.47 20.44
C TYR A 204 5.40 -9.02 21.23
N GLU A 205 6.13 -9.92 20.62
CA GLU A 205 7.43 -10.42 21.08
C GLU A 205 8.38 -10.37 19.86
N PRO A 206 9.60 -9.81 20.03
CA PRO A 206 10.59 -9.82 18.94
C PRO A 206 10.89 -11.25 18.45
N GLY A 207 11.11 -11.39 17.15
CA GLY A 207 11.45 -12.66 16.53
C GLY A 207 10.79 -12.88 15.18
N VAL A 208 10.26 -14.06 14.93
CA VAL A 208 9.68 -14.49 13.67
C VAL A 208 8.18 -14.75 13.81
N LEU A 209 7.40 -14.04 13.03
CA LEU A 209 5.97 -14.27 12.83
C LEU A 209 5.79 -15.00 11.50
N GLU A 210 5.20 -16.20 11.53
CA GLU A 210 5.04 -17.06 10.34
C GLU A 210 3.59 -17.46 10.16
N ALA A 211 3.05 -17.25 8.97
CA ALA A 211 1.74 -17.76 8.56
C ALA A 211 1.90 -18.93 7.58
N VAL A 212 1.14 -19.99 7.79
CA VAL A 212 1.15 -21.22 6.97
C VAL A 212 -0.27 -21.49 6.47
N ASN A 213 -0.41 -21.59 5.14
CA ASN A 213 -1.65 -21.99 4.49
C ASN A 213 -1.86 -23.49 4.49
N TYR A 214 -3.11 -23.93 4.71
CA TYR A 214 -3.50 -25.32 4.60
C TYR A 214 -4.71 -25.51 3.67
N GLN A 215 -4.58 -26.49 2.77
CA GLN A 215 -5.64 -26.94 1.89
C GLN A 215 -5.76 -28.45 2.04
N ASP A 216 -6.96 -28.95 2.41
CA ASP A 216 -7.22 -30.39 2.68
C ASP A 216 -6.21 -30.99 3.67
N GLY A 217 -5.86 -30.22 4.70
CA GLY A 217 -4.89 -30.59 5.74
C GLY A 217 -3.42 -30.55 5.32
N ARG A 218 -3.10 -30.16 4.09
CA ARG A 218 -1.73 -30.06 3.56
C ARG A 218 -1.30 -28.61 3.48
N GLU A 219 -0.05 -28.38 3.84
CA GLU A 219 0.58 -27.09 3.66
C GLU A 219 0.69 -26.72 2.17
N THR A 220 0.37 -25.45 1.82
CA THR A 220 0.38 -24.96 0.44
C THR A 220 1.17 -23.67 0.26
N GLY A 221 1.57 -23.01 1.32
CA GLY A 221 2.40 -21.78 1.25
C GLY A 221 2.70 -21.19 2.60
N ARG A 222 3.68 -20.29 2.64
CA ARG A 222 4.14 -19.58 3.86
C ARG A 222 4.42 -18.12 3.57
N HIS A 223 4.33 -17.32 4.62
CA HIS A 223 4.83 -15.95 4.66
C HIS A 223 5.44 -15.67 6.02
N LEU A 224 6.55 -14.93 6.06
CA LEU A 224 7.27 -14.59 7.28
C LEU A 224 7.45 -13.09 7.40
N LEU A 225 7.33 -12.60 8.63
CA LEU A 225 7.82 -11.28 9.05
C LEU A 225 8.82 -11.50 10.18
N CYS A 226 9.95 -10.80 10.11
CA CYS A 226 10.98 -10.83 11.14
C CYS A 226 11.08 -9.48 11.83
N THR A 227 11.42 -9.48 13.10
CA THR A 227 11.84 -8.26 13.79
C THR A 227 13.21 -7.84 13.29
N ALA A 228 13.35 -6.61 12.80
CA ALA A 228 14.62 -6.05 12.38
C ALA A 228 15.59 -5.89 13.57
N GLY A 229 16.88 -6.12 13.33
CA GLY A 229 17.94 -5.90 14.30
C GLY A 229 18.06 -4.43 14.72
N GLU A 230 18.96 -4.16 15.67
CA GLU A 230 19.14 -2.82 16.24
C GLU A 230 19.85 -1.85 15.27
N GLU A 231 20.78 -2.37 14.46
CA GLU A 231 21.47 -1.58 13.47
C GLU A 231 20.54 -1.22 12.32
N VAL A 232 20.38 0.08 12.06
CA VAL A 232 19.52 0.58 10.97
C VAL A 232 20.40 1.05 9.82
N LEU A 233 20.21 0.44 8.67
CA LEU A 233 20.86 0.74 7.41
C LEU A 233 19.84 1.34 6.43
N LEU A 234 20.34 2.12 5.48
CA LEU A 234 19.58 2.64 4.35
C LEU A 234 19.83 1.78 3.12
N HIS A 235 18.81 1.17 2.58
CA HIS A 235 18.87 0.54 1.26
C HIS A 235 18.34 1.51 0.21
N VAL A 236 19.07 1.68 -0.89
CA VAL A 236 18.69 2.53 -2.02
C VAL A 236 18.74 1.72 -3.30
N ALA A 237 17.70 1.83 -4.12
CA ALA A 237 17.65 1.18 -5.44
C ALA A 237 17.13 2.19 -6.49
N ALA A 238 17.83 2.22 -7.64
CA ALA A 238 17.43 2.97 -8.82
C ALA A 238 16.61 2.07 -9.76
N ASP A 239 15.49 2.56 -10.28
CA ASP A 239 14.65 1.83 -11.24
C ASP A 239 15.22 1.86 -12.66
N GLN A 240 16.04 2.88 -12.99
CA GLN A 240 16.70 3.03 -14.28
C GLN A 240 18.22 2.95 -14.14
N LYS A 241 18.89 2.30 -15.11
CA LYS A 241 20.34 2.21 -15.15
C LYS A 241 20.98 3.33 -15.95
N GLU A 242 20.24 3.97 -16.82
CA GLU A 242 20.63 5.09 -17.68
C GLU A 242 19.42 5.92 -18.06
N LEU A 243 19.62 7.17 -18.40
CA LEU A 243 18.58 8.09 -18.82
C LEU A 243 18.90 8.69 -20.19
N ARG A 244 17.88 9.20 -20.87
CA ARG A 244 18.02 9.93 -22.13
C ARG A 244 18.26 11.42 -21.86
N ALA A 245 19.12 12.03 -22.67
CA ALA A 245 19.42 13.45 -22.63
C ALA A 245 18.30 14.28 -23.32
N ASP A 246 17.09 14.23 -22.78
CA ASP A 246 15.92 14.91 -23.36
C ASP A 246 15.32 15.98 -22.41
N GLY A 247 15.88 16.13 -21.20
CA GLY A 247 15.38 17.05 -20.20
C GLY A 247 14.10 16.59 -19.47
N GLU A 248 13.57 15.43 -19.80
CA GLU A 248 12.30 14.92 -19.27
C GLU A 248 12.43 13.55 -18.59
N ASP A 249 13.39 12.72 -19.02
CA ASP A 249 13.52 11.34 -18.54
C ASP A 249 13.87 11.29 -17.05
N LEU A 250 13.26 10.35 -16.32
CA LEU A 250 13.31 10.25 -14.86
C LEU A 250 13.88 8.92 -14.40
N CYS A 251 14.67 8.97 -13.32
CA CYS A 251 15.01 7.83 -12.50
C CYS A 251 14.41 7.99 -11.11
N PHE A 252 13.69 6.97 -10.65
CA PHE A 252 13.18 6.91 -9.30
C PHE A 252 14.12 6.13 -8.39
N LEU A 253 14.52 6.77 -7.29
CA LEU A 253 15.36 6.18 -6.26
C LEU A 253 14.49 5.79 -5.08
N THR A 254 14.18 4.50 -4.97
CA THR A 254 13.45 3.97 -3.83
C THR A 254 14.39 3.77 -2.65
N MET A 255 13.96 4.15 -1.47
CA MET A 255 14.74 4.10 -0.24
C MET A 255 13.94 3.40 0.85
N HIS A 256 14.57 2.47 1.58
CA HIS A 256 13.95 1.90 2.77
C HIS A 256 14.97 1.60 3.86
N LEU A 257 14.49 1.70 5.10
CA LEU A 257 15.27 1.30 6.26
C LEU A 257 15.23 -0.23 6.42
N CYS A 258 16.37 -0.81 6.72
CA CYS A 258 16.50 -2.24 7.00
C CYS A 258 17.62 -2.50 8.01
N ASP A 259 17.69 -3.73 8.52
CA ASP A 259 18.85 -4.20 9.28
C ASP A 259 19.96 -4.77 8.39
N ALA A 260 21.07 -5.21 9.00
CA ALA A 260 22.21 -5.81 8.29
C ALA A 260 21.86 -7.11 7.53
N LYS A 261 20.70 -7.73 7.80
CA LYS A 261 20.21 -8.91 7.08
C LYS A 261 19.22 -8.55 5.97
N GLY A 262 18.94 -7.26 5.79
CA GLY A 262 17.94 -6.76 4.85
C GLY A 262 16.50 -6.87 5.36
N THR A 263 16.27 -7.13 6.66
CA THR A 263 14.93 -7.12 7.24
C THR A 263 14.40 -5.69 7.28
N PRO A 264 13.26 -5.37 6.65
CA PRO A 264 12.73 -4.01 6.64
C PRO A 264 12.38 -3.50 8.04
N ASP A 265 12.75 -2.25 8.35
CA ASP A 265 12.38 -1.54 9.57
C ASP A 265 11.32 -0.48 9.25
N LEU A 266 10.06 -0.91 9.16
CA LEU A 266 8.95 -0.01 8.82
C LEU A 266 8.51 0.89 9.99
N TYR A 267 8.97 0.62 11.20
CA TYR A 267 8.68 1.45 12.36
C TYR A 267 9.74 2.54 12.60
N GLY A 268 10.93 2.38 12.00
CA GLY A 268 12.04 3.32 12.09
C GLY A 268 11.73 4.65 11.39
N LYS A 269 12.14 5.75 12.02
CA LYS A 269 12.15 7.07 11.39
C LYS A 269 13.57 7.59 11.33
N ARG A 270 14.00 8.01 10.14
CA ARG A 270 15.34 8.59 9.90
C ARG A 270 15.22 9.71 8.90
N ARG A 271 16.00 10.77 9.13
CA ARG A 271 16.17 11.84 8.16
C ARG A 271 17.20 11.41 7.12
N ILE A 272 16.82 11.48 5.85
CA ILE A 272 17.66 11.13 4.71
C ILE A 272 18.00 12.42 3.97
N HIS A 273 19.26 12.52 3.57
CA HIS A 273 19.78 13.61 2.74
C HIS A 273 20.14 13.10 1.35
N ILE A 274 19.95 13.93 0.35
CA ILE A 274 20.28 13.65 -1.04
C ILE A 274 20.98 14.85 -1.69
N GLU A 275 22.06 14.61 -2.42
CA GLU A 275 22.74 15.56 -3.28
C GLU A 275 22.77 15.02 -4.69
N VAL A 276 22.44 15.86 -5.68
CA VAL A 276 22.44 15.50 -7.11
C VAL A 276 23.32 16.47 -7.86
N GLU A 277 24.33 15.96 -8.56
CA GLU A 277 25.29 16.72 -9.33
C GLU A 277 25.41 16.17 -10.76
N GLY A 278 25.93 17.01 -11.70
CA GLY A 278 26.24 16.59 -13.08
C GLY A 278 25.11 16.86 -14.06
N ALA A 279 24.84 15.89 -14.96
CA ALA A 279 23.93 16.07 -16.09
C ALA A 279 22.44 15.91 -15.75
N GLY A 280 22.02 16.28 -14.55
CA GLY A 280 20.62 16.21 -14.11
C GLY A 280 20.36 16.96 -12.82
N THR A 281 19.11 16.88 -12.33
CA THR A 281 18.65 17.60 -11.14
C THR A 281 17.75 16.73 -10.28
N LEU A 282 17.67 17.04 -8.97
CA LEU A 282 16.63 16.51 -8.10
C LEU A 282 15.28 17.12 -8.52
N ALA A 283 14.39 16.29 -9.04
CA ALA A 283 13.06 16.74 -9.47
C ALA A 283 12.06 16.75 -8.31
N ALA A 284 12.15 15.76 -7.40
CA ALA A 284 11.37 15.71 -6.18
C ALA A 284 12.01 14.73 -5.19
N PHE A 285 11.79 14.97 -3.89
CA PHE A 285 12.13 14.04 -2.82
C PHE A 285 11.04 14.07 -1.75
N GLY A 286 10.64 12.92 -1.23
CA GLY A 286 9.58 12.84 -0.23
C GLY A 286 9.28 11.46 0.29
N ASN A 287 8.19 11.38 1.03
CA ASN A 287 7.63 10.17 1.60
C ASN A 287 6.10 10.16 1.44
N ALA A 288 5.43 9.11 1.96
CA ALA A 288 3.99 8.93 1.89
C ALA A 288 3.23 9.46 3.12
N ASP A 289 3.85 10.25 4.00
CA ASP A 289 3.15 10.85 5.15
C ASP A 289 2.07 11.82 4.66
N PRO A 290 0.77 11.52 4.90
CA PRO A 290 -0.32 12.36 4.42
C PRO A 290 -0.39 13.72 5.13
N GLN A 291 0.39 13.92 6.20
CA GLN A 291 0.37 15.09 7.06
C GLN A 291 1.73 15.81 7.14
N SER A 292 2.71 15.46 6.30
CA SER A 292 3.99 16.15 6.27
C SER A 292 3.82 17.59 5.77
N VAL A 293 4.59 18.51 6.36
CA VAL A 293 4.69 19.92 5.94
C VAL A 293 5.95 20.21 5.12
N GLU A 294 6.79 19.20 4.90
CA GLU A 294 8.05 19.35 4.15
C GLU A 294 7.79 19.56 2.66
N SER A 295 8.68 20.32 2.00
CA SER A 295 8.59 20.57 0.56
C SER A 295 9.21 19.43 -0.23
N TYR A 296 8.56 18.98 -1.31
CA TYR A 296 9.14 17.98 -2.22
C TYR A 296 10.38 18.47 -2.97
N ASP A 297 10.68 19.78 -2.96
CA ASP A 297 11.92 20.36 -3.49
C ASP A 297 13.08 20.33 -2.48
N ALA A 298 12.82 19.90 -1.23
CA ALA A 298 13.84 19.87 -0.21
C ALA A 298 14.83 18.70 -0.43
N PRO A 299 16.13 18.90 -0.19
CA PRO A 299 17.14 17.85 -0.35
C PRO A 299 17.24 16.93 0.86
N CYS A 300 16.30 17.00 1.78
CA CYS A 300 16.23 16.10 2.95
C CYS A 300 14.79 15.87 3.38
N TRP A 301 14.51 14.62 3.78
CA TRP A 301 13.19 14.19 4.26
C TRP A 301 13.31 13.13 5.35
N GLU A 302 12.34 13.10 6.27
CA GLU A 302 12.17 11.97 7.18
C GLU A 302 11.53 10.79 6.46
N THR A 303 11.87 9.54 6.81
CA THR A 303 11.15 8.36 6.32
C THR A 303 9.77 8.27 6.95
N TYR A 304 8.81 7.74 6.19
CA TYR A 304 7.48 7.37 6.67
C TYR A 304 7.25 5.89 6.42
N ASP A 305 6.85 5.14 7.46
CA ASP A 305 6.82 3.67 7.45
C ASP A 305 8.14 3.07 6.92
N GLY A 306 9.27 3.68 7.31
CA GLY A 306 10.61 3.26 6.90
C GLY A 306 10.97 3.59 5.44
N TYR A 307 10.11 4.27 4.67
CA TYR A 307 10.29 4.51 3.23
C TYR A 307 10.46 5.99 2.88
N ALA A 308 11.15 6.22 1.76
CA ALA A 308 11.21 7.49 1.04
C ALA A 308 11.42 7.24 -0.46
N LEU A 309 11.15 8.26 -1.29
CA LEU A 309 11.30 8.22 -2.74
C LEU A 309 11.90 9.53 -3.24
N ALA A 310 12.93 9.46 -4.08
CA ALA A 310 13.42 10.61 -4.83
C ALA A 310 13.25 10.37 -6.33
N ALA A 311 12.94 11.44 -7.06
CA ALA A 311 12.94 11.48 -8.52
C ALA A 311 14.10 12.35 -9.00
N VAL A 312 14.96 11.80 -9.84
CA VAL A 312 16.07 12.52 -10.48
C VAL A 312 15.74 12.66 -11.96
N ARG A 313 15.85 13.87 -12.49
CA ARG A 313 15.57 14.19 -13.88
C ARG A 313 16.86 14.40 -14.67
N ALA A 314 16.93 13.79 -15.84
CA ALA A 314 18.01 14.03 -16.78
C ALA A 314 17.99 15.48 -17.31
N GLY A 315 19.16 16.04 -17.57
CA GLY A 315 19.32 17.26 -18.35
C GLY A 315 19.19 17.03 -19.87
N GLY A 316 19.32 18.10 -20.65
CA GLY A 316 19.28 18.03 -22.12
C GLY A 316 20.62 17.67 -22.76
N GLU A 317 21.67 17.42 -21.99
CA GLU A 317 23.02 17.12 -22.49
C GLU A 317 23.52 15.77 -21.99
N LYS A 318 24.28 15.07 -22.85
CA LYS A 318 24.96 13.85 -22.48
C LYS A 318 25.94 14.06 -21.33
N GLY A 319 25.96 13.11 -20.40
CA GLY A 319 26.85 13.19 -19.24
C GLY A 319 26.59 12.07 -18.24
N GLU A 320 26.86 12.37 -16.98
CA GLU A 320 26.61 11.49 -15.86
C GLU A 320 25.97 12.27 -14.72
N ILE A 321 24.96 11.69 -14.10
CA ILE A 321 24.36 12.21 -12.86
C ILE A 321 25.01 11.44 -11.71
N SER A 322 25.53 12.17 -10.73
CA SER A 322 26.06 11.64 -9.48
C SER A 322 25.07 11.95 -8.36
N VAL A 323 24.48 10.91 -7.78
CA VAL A 323 23.58 11.04 -6.63
C VAL A 323 24.28 10.52 -5.38
N THR A 324 24.39 11.36 -4.35
CA THR A 324 24.93 10.98 -3.04
C THR A 324 23.81 11.01 -2.00
N ILE A 325 23.64 9.90 -1.27
CA ILE A 325 22.53 9.71 -0.31
C ILE A 325 23.09 9.20 1.01
N TRP A 326 22.58 9.75 2.14
CA TRP A 326 22.97 9.28 3.48
C TRP A 326 21.87 9.56 4.51
N MET A 327 21.93 8.84 5.62
CA MET A 327 21.12 9.14 6.81
C MET A 327 21.83 10.18 7.68
N GLU A 328 21.07 11.08 8.28
CA GLU A 328 21.58 12.02 9.27
C GLU A 328 22.27 11.29 10.42
N GLY A 329 23.49 11.75 10.77
CA GLY A 329 24.34 11.12 11.80
C GLY A 329 25.09 9.86 11.33
N GLN A 330 25.02 9.51 10.05
CA GLN A 330 25.78 8.40 9.43
C GLN A 330 26.45 8.85 8.14
N GLU A 331 27.07 10.02 8.14
CA GLU A 331 27.68 10.66 6.97
C GLU A 331 28.84 9.83 6.37
N GLU A 332 29.49 8.97 7.17
CA GLU A 332 30.53 8.04 6.70
C GLU A 332 29.96 6.87 5.88
N GLN A 333 28.64 6.61 5.97
CA GLN A 333 27.95 5.56 5.19
C GLN A 333 27.26 6.10 3.94
N ARG A 334 27.76 7.22 3.37
CA ARG A 334 27.24 7.79 2.14
C ARG A 334 27.28 6.79 1.00
N GLN A 335 26.14 6.64 0.33
CA GLN A 335 26.03 5.83 -0.87
C GLN A 335 26.07 6.74 -2.10
N LYS A 336 26.82 6.33 -3.11
CA LYS A 336 26.90 7.04 -4.37
C LYS A 336 26.36 6.19 -5.51
N ILE A 337 25.42 6.77 -6.27
CA ILE A 337 24.83 6.16 -7.45
C ILE A 337 25.21 7.02 -8.66
N LEU A 338 25.69 6.38 -9.69
CA LEU A 338 26.03 7.02 -10.97
C LEU A 338 25.00 6.59 -12.01
N ILE A 339 24.39 7.55 -12.69
CA ILE A 339 23.38 7.34 -13.71
C ILE A 339 23.86 7.99 -15.01
N PRO A 340 24.29 7.22 -16.02
CA PRO A 340 24.64 7.76 -17.33
C PRO A 340 23.45 8.43 -18.00
N VAL A 341 23.69 9.59 -18.65
CA VAL A 341 22.73 10.28 -19.49
C VAL A 341 23.22 10.22 -20.93
N ASN A 342 22.53 9.52 -21.78
CA ASN A 342 22.90 9.24 -23.15
C ASN A 342 22.07 10.02 -24.17
N GLU A 343 22.65 10.34 -25.32
CA GLU A 343 21.89 10.84 -26.46
C GLU A 343 20.86 9.79 -26.92
N LYS A 344 19.74 10.24 -27.53
CA LYS A 344 18.72 9.37 -28.10
C LYS A 344 19.25 8.44 -29.16
#